data_1eece73afec0dc76fcb7b190eb9961b3
#
_entry.id   1eece73afec0dc76fcb7b190eb9961b3
#
_cell.length_a   1.000
_cell.length_b   1.000
_cell.length_c   1.000
_cell.angle_alpha   90.00
_cell.angle_beta   90.00
_cell.angle_gamma   90.00
#
_symmetry.space_group_name_H-M   'P 1'
#
loop_
_entity.id
_entity.type
_entity.pdbx_description
1 polymer ?
#
loop_
_entity_poly.entity_id
_entity_poly.type
_entity_poly.pdbx_seq_one_letter_code
_entity_poly.pdbx_strand_id
1 'polypeptide(L)'
;MIGGENITGQNLRALYEFVDILANYFPHRTIHPLLRETEFNASQNSREINEFNEKDNIEFLNASSRARVVFSHLRDFINEQRSVGEAIXINDQKNPFPIYEEWEHCKGSSPVLRGYTCGLWTLFHVLTVNGYRNGQKDNSFDPLRLLLAIRDWVLSFFACDHCRVHFRKMTTKTARIETSINREEDVFLYLWKAHNLVNSRLHGRETEDPKFPKYQFPPHFLCQECRREINKEFDEDKIKNFLLLYYSDIRPIGRKGVEDEENEDIEDKLD
;
A
#
# COMPACT_ATOMS: atom_id res chain seq x y z
N MET A 1 -8.58 -7.93 19.85
CA MET A 1 -7.46 -7.78 20.82
C MET A 1 -6.73 -9.11 20.91
N ILE A 2 -5.47 -9.15 20.48
CA ILE A 2 -4.61 -10.30 20.74
C ILE A 2 -4.08 -10.09 22.15
N GLY A 3 -4.76 -10.69 23.13
CA GLY A 3 -4.36 -10.53 24.53
C GLY A 3 -3.06 -11.25 24.81
N GLY A 4 -2.06 -10.51 25.23
CA GLY A 4 -0.88 -10.95 26.00
C GLY A 4 -0.14 -12.24 25.62
N GLU A 5 -0.31 -12.77 24.40
CA GLU A 5 0.46 -13.95 23.97
C GLU A 5 1.83 -13.53 23.43
N ASN A 6 2.85 -14.21 23.88
CA ASN A 6 4.21 -14.02 23.39
C ASN A 6 4.31 -14.48 21.91
N ILE A 7 4.86 -13.64 21.06
CA ILE A 7 5.12 -13.99 19.67
C ILE A 7 6.46 -14.73 19.58
N THR A 8 6.42 -15.98 19.12
CA THR A 8 7.61 -16.85 19.02
C THR A 8 7.61 -17.62 17.70
N GLY A 9 8.72 -18.27 17.41
CA GLY A 9 8.83 -19.23 16.30
C GLY A 9 8.49 -18.65 14.94
N GLN A 10 7.62 -19.31 14.21
CA GLN A 10 7.21 -18.91 12.84
C GLN A 10 6.49 -17.55 12.81
N ASN A 11 5.71 -17.26 13.84
CA ASN A 11 5.01 -15.96 13.92
C ASN A 11 6.00 -14.81 14.11
N LEU A 12 7.03 -15.00 14.93
CA LEU A 12 8.09 -14.00 15.12
C LEU A 12 8.86 -13.78 13.81
N ARG A 13 9.16 -14.85 13.09
CA ARG A 13 9.79 -14.74 11.77
C ARG A 13 8.90 -13.98 10.78
N ALA A 14 7.61 -14.31 10.71
CA ALA A 14 6.66 -13.64 9.83
C ALA A 14 6.55 -12.14 10.15
N LEU A 15 6.55 -11.79 11.44
CA LEU A 15 6.56 -10.39 11.88
C LEU A 15 7.83 -9.68 11.42
N TYR A 16 9.00 -10.30 11.66
CA TYR A 16 10.28 -9.71 11.25
C TYR A 16 10.34 -9.45 9.74
N GLU A 17 10.02 -10.46 8.93
CA GLU A 17 10.06 -10.31 7.46
C GLU A 17 9.10 -9.20 6.99
N PHE A 18 7.93 -9.10 7.60
CA PHE A 18 6.96 -8.06 7.24
C PHE A 18 7.45 -6.66 7.65
N VAL A 19 8.00 -6.52 8.85
CA VAL A 19 8.55 -5.23 9.31
C VAL A 19 9.76 -4.84 8.46
N ASP A 20 10.57 -5.81 8.03
CA ASP A 20 11.70 -5.55 7.14
C ASP A 20 11.23 -5.00 5.78
N ILE A 21 10.21 -5.58 5.17
CA ILE A 21 9.68 -5.01 3.91
C ILE A 21 9.01 -3.63 4.12
N LEU A 22 8.41 -3.37 5.28
CA LEU A 22 7.92 -2.03 5.64
C LEU A 22 9.10 -1.04 5.73
N ALA A 23 10.18 -1.41 6.41
CA ALA A 23 11.35 -0.56 6.57
C ALA A 23 12.00 -0.22 5.22
N ASN A 24 12.01 -1.17 4.28
CA ASN A 24 12.67 -1.00 2.99
C ASN A 24 11.77 -0.36 1.92
N TYR A 25 10.47 -0.69 1.89
CA TYR A 25 9.60 -0.35 0.76
C TYR A 25 8.39 0.52 1.11
N PHE A 26 8.19 0.88 2.40
CA PHE A 26 7.14 1.84 2.75
C PHE A 26 7.41 3.16 2.00
N PRO A 27 6.42 3.78 1.37
CA PRO A 27 6.65 4.93 0.51
C PRO A 27 7.32 6.06 1.27
N HIS A 28 8.40 6.56 0.72
CA HIS A 28 8.99 7.81 1.15
C HIS A 28 9.35 8.60 -0.10
N ARG A 29 8.98 9.84 -0.11
CA ARG A 29 9.31 10.73 -1.21
C ARG A 29 10.72 11.29 -0.99
N THR A 30 11.67 10.85 -1.80
CA THR A 30 12.94 11.59 -1.91
C THR A 30 12.66 12.82 -2.76
N ILE A 31 12.81 13.99 -2.19
CA ILE A 31 12.84 15.22 -2.97
C ILE A 31 14.06 15.11 -3.89
N HIS A 32 13.82 14.93 -5.18
CA HIS A 32 14.93 14.88 -6.14
C HIS A 32 15.65 16.22 -6.13
N PRO A 33 17.00 16.25 -6.02
CA PRO A 33 17.73 17.52 -5.96
C PRO A 33 17.42 18.48 -7.12
N LEU A 34 17.07 17.94 -8.29
CA LEU A 34 16.71 18.73 -9.48
C LEU A 34 15.40 19.51 -9.33
N LEU A 35 14.46 19.04 -8.49
CA LEU A 35 13.22 19.78 -8.24
C LEU A 35 13.46 21.02 -7.35
N ARG A 36 14.51 21.01 -6.52
CA ARG A 36 14.92 22.18 -5.73
C ARG A 36 15.39 23.35 -6.59
N GLU A 37 16.06 23.07 -7.72
CA GLU A 37 16.57 24.14 -8.60
C GLU A 37 15.48 24.76 -9.48
N THR A 38 14.49 23.98 -9.91
CA THR A 38 13.39 24.49 -10.74
C THR A 38 12.39 25.32 -9.92
N GLU A 39 12.15 24.93 -8.66
CA GLU A 39 11.27 25.70 -7.75
C GLU A 39 11.90 27.02 -7.30
N PHE A 40 13.23 27.08 -7.18
CA PHE A 40 13.92 28.31 -6.78
C PHE A 40 13.86 29.42 -7.84
N ASN A 41 13.76 29.05 -9.13
CA ASN A 41 13.67 30.01 -10.23
C ASN A 41 12.25 30.47 -10.56
N ALA A 42 11.21 29.73 -10.12
CA ALA A 42 9.81 30.08 -10.34
C ALA A 42 9.22 31.02 -9.27
N SER A 43 9.95 31.26 -8.17
CA SER A 43 9.37 31.79 -6.94
C SER A 43 9.48 33.30 -6.72
N GLN A 44 9.45 34.13 -7.78
CA GLN A 44 9.37 35.58 -7.54
C GLN A 44 7.95 36.17 -7.58
N ASN A 45 6.93 35.41 -7.99
CA ASN A 45 5.57 35.94 -8.14
C ASN A 45 4.42 35.21 -7.41
N SER A 46 4.71 34.25 -6.54
CA SER A 46 3.63 33.47 -5.88
C SER A 46 3.97 33.11 -4.43
N ARG A 47 4.22 34.13 -3.60
CA ARG A 47 4.68 33.91 -2.20
C ARG A 47 3.63 33.34 -1.24
N GLU A 48 2.35 33.53 -1.47
CA GLU A 48 1.32 33.14 -0.51
C GLU A 48 0.76 31.71 -0.72
N ILE A 49 0.67 31.26 -1.97
CA ILE A 49 0.11 29.94 -2.31
C ILE A 49 1.11 28.81 -1.98
N ASN A 50 2.39 29.08 -2.13
CA ASN A 50 3.44 28.06 -1.92
C ASN A 50 3.68 27.69 -0.45
N GLU A 51 3.41 28.59 0.48
CA GLU A 51 3.72 28.37 1.91
C GLU A 51 2.83 27.29 2.54
N PHE A 52 1.56 27.22 2.16
CA PHE A 52 0.61 26.23 2.69
C PHE A 52 0.90 24.83 2.12
N ASN A 53 1.10 24.72 0.83
CA ASN A 53 1.41 23.45 0.15
C ASN A 53 2.77 22.87 0.57
N GLU A 54 3.77 23.72 0.78
CA GLU A 54 5.11 23.29 1.20
C GLU A 54 5.10 22.71 2.61
N LYS A 55 4.39 23.34 3.54
CA LYS A 55 4.28 22.89 4.94
C LYS A 55 3.60 21.51 5.04
N ASP A 56 2.49 21.32 4.34
CA ASP A 56 1.76 20.05 4.34
C ASP A 56 2.57 18.92 3.67
N ASN A 57 3.27 19.23 2.59
CA ASN A 57 4.15 18.28 1.93
C ASN A 57 5.34 17.90 2.82
N ILE A 58 5.94 18.86 3.50
CA ILE A 58 7.04 18.63 4.45
C ILE A 58 6.55 17.76 5.61
N GLU A 59 5.36 18.03 6.14
CA GLU A 59 4.79 17.24 7.23
C GLU A 59 4.52 15.79 6.80
N PHE A 60 3.96 15.57 5.62
CA PHE A 60 3.76 14.23 5.06
C PHE A 60 5.10 13.50 4.83
N LEU A 61 6.08 14.17 4.24
CA LEU A 61 7.43 13.62 4.02
C LEU A 61 8.09 13.25 5.34
N ASN A 62 7.97 14.11 6.34
CA ASN A 62 8.50 13.86 7.69
C ASN A 62 7.81 12.68 8.35
N ALA A 63 6.49 12.54 8.19
CA ALA A 63 5.74 11.41 8.73
C ALA A 63 6.16 10.08 8.07
N SER A 64 6.29 10.06 6.75
CA SER A 64 6.75 8.87 6.01
C SER A 64 8.18 8.48 6.36
N SER A 65 9.07 9.46 6.46
CA SER A 65 10.48 9.24 6.85
C SER A 65 10.56 8.73 8.29
N ARG A 66 9.77 9.31 9.21
CA ARG A 66 9.69 8.84 10.60
C ARG A 66 9.16 7.40 10.66
N ALA A 67 8.13 7.08 9.86
CA ALA A 67 7.59 5.73 9.82
C ALA A 67 8.65 4.71 9.40
N ARG A 68 9.45 5.01 8.39
CA ARG A 68 10.55 4.11 7.98
C ARG A 68 11.60 3.93 9.07
N VAL A 69 11.96 5.01 9.77
CA VAL A 69 12.91 4.93 10.90
C VAL A 69 12.33 4.05 12.02
N VAL A 70 11.04 4.22 12.35
CA VAL A 70 10.36 3.38 13.35
C VAL A 70 10.35 1.92 12.90
N PHE A 71 10.04 1.64 11.63
CA PHE A 71 10.06 0.26 11.11
C PHE A 71 11.48 -0.32 11.14
N SER A 72 12.52 0.46 10.84
CA SER A 72 13.90 0.00 10.91
C SER A 72 14.29 -0.35 12.35
N HIS A 73 14.00 0.52 13.31
CA HIS A 73 14.27 0.26 14.73
C HIS A 73 13.50 -0.98 15.23
N LEU A 74 12.21 -1.11 14.83
CA LEU A 74 11.39 -2.25 15.20
C LEU A 74 11.96 -3.57 14.60
N ARG A 75 12.38 -3.53 13.33
CA ARG A 75 13.05 -4.68 12.69
C ARG A 75 14.30 -5.09 13.46
N ASP A 76 15.14 -4.12 13.79
CA ASP A 76 16.41 -4.40 14.47
C ASP A 76 16.16 -4.97 15.88
N PHE A 77 15.20 -4.43 16.62
CA PHE A 77 14.76 -4.95 17.91
C PHE A 77 14.25 -6.39 17.78
N ILE A 78 13.37 -6.67 16.82
CA ILE A 78 12.83 -8.03 16.59
C ILE A 78 13.97 -9.00 16.27
N ASN A 79 14.93 -8.57 15.47
CA ASN A 79 16.07 -9.41 15.09
C ASN A 79 16.96 -9.76 16.30
N GLU A 80 17.19 -8.79 17.18
CA GLU A 80 17.91 -8.99 18.44
C GLU A 80 17.20 -10.03 19.32
N GLN A 81 15.91 -9.86 19.56
CA GLN A 81 15.12 -10.80 20.36
C GLN A 81 15.13 -12.22 19.75
N ARG A 82 15.02 -12.30 18.42
CA ARG A 82 15.08 -13.57 17.70
C ARG A 82 16.43 -14.28 17.86
N SER A 83 17.53 -13.53 17.89
CA SER A 83 18.88 -14.09 17.99
C SER A 83 19.15 -14.70 19.38
N VAL A 84 18.53 -14.16 20.42
CA VAL A 84 18.66 -14.68 21.79
C VAL A 84 17.55 -15.69 22.17
N GLY A 85 16.63 -15.97 21.23
CA GLY A 85 15.55 -16.92 21.45
C GLY A 85 14.45 -16.44 22.38
N GLU A 86 14.38 -15.14 22.63
CA GLU A 86 13.38 -14.56 23.53
C GLU A 86 12.05 -14.27 22.81
N ALA A 87 10.97 -14.32 23.58
CA ALA A 87 9.64 -13.96 23.12
C ALA A 87 9.45 -12.44 23.20
N ILE A 88 8.75 -11.86 22.26
CA ILE A 88 8.45 -10.42 22.26
C ILE A 88 7.14 -10.14 22.96
N UNK A 89 7.07 -9.52 23.85
CA UNK A 89 6.09 -9.19 24.41
C UNK A 89 5.80 -7.99 23.99
N ILE A 90 4.85 -7.85 23.39
CA ILE A 90 4.27 -6.60 22.94
C ILE A 90 3.59 -5.92 24.12
N ASN A 91 4.31 -5.05 24.72
CA ASN A 91 3.77 -4.18 25.76
C ASN A 91 3.12 -2.94 25.14
N ASP A 92 2.08 -2.43 25.81
CA ASP A 92 1.34 -1.20 25.46
C ASP A 92 2.23 0.03 25.61
N GLN A 93 3.24 0.15 24.77
CA GLN A 93 4.01 1.40 24.69
C GLN A 93 3.28 2.41 23.79
N LYS A 94 3.51 3.68 24.05
CA LYS A 94 2.88 4.79 23.31
C LYS A 94 2.98 4.56 21.80
N ASN A 95 1.84 4.53 21.14
CA ASN A 95 1.75 4.41 19.70
C ASN A 95 2.56 5.53 19.03
N PRO A 96 3.63 5.19 18.27
CA PRO A 96 4.46 6.21 17.62
C PRO A 96 3.80 6.86 16.41
N PHE A 97 2.65 6.35 15.99
CA PHE A 97 1.93 6.86 14.83
C PHE A 97 0.77 7.75 15.27
N PRO A 98 0.45 8.79 14.51
CA PRO A 98 -0.74 9.60 14.77
C PRO A 98 -1.98 8.71 14.72
N ILE A 99 -2.88 8.89 15.68
CA ILE A 99 -4.15 8.17 15.71
C ILE A 99 -5.17 9.01 14.97
N TYR A 100 -5.50 8.60 13.74
CA TYR A 100 -6.61 9.18 13.00
C TYR A 100 -7.85 8.33 13.24
N GLU A 101 -8.93 8.95 13.58
CA GLU A 101 -10.20 8.28 13.87
C GLU A 101 -10.93 7.81 12.62
N GLU A 102 -10.61 8.39 11.46
CA GLU A 102 -11.30 8.12 10.21
C GLU A 102 -10.36 7.59 9.11
N TRP A 103 -10.87 6.68 8.31
CA TRP A 103 -10.21 6.20 7.12
C TRP A 103 -10.35 7.23 6.00
N GLU A 104 -9.27 7.70 5.44
CA GLU A 104 -9.31 8.65 4.33
C GLU A 104 -9.82 8.01 3.04
N HIS A 105 -9.23 6.90 2.61
CA HIS A 105 -9.57 6.23 1.36
C HIS A 105 -10.44 4.99 1.54
N CYS A 106 -10.43 4.39 2.69
CA CYS A 106 -11.02 3.09 2.94
C CYS A 106 -12.26 3.14 3.84
N LYS A 107 -12.87 4.31 4.01
CA LYS A 107 -14.10 4.45 4.81
C LYS A 107 -15.20 3.56 4.21
N GLY A 108 -15.78 2.70 5.03
CA GLY A 108 -16.90 1.86 4.65
C GLY A 108 -18.24 2.54 4.86
N SER A 109 -19.30 1.93 4.33
CA SER A 109 -20.68 2.40 4.59
C SER A 109 -21.11 2.15 6.03
N SER A 110 -20.39 1.31 6.76
CA SER A 110 -20.56 1.10 8.21
C SER A 110 -19.19 0.80 8.85
N PRO A 111 -19.07 0.92 10.19
CA PRO A 111 -17.78 0.71 10.88
C PRO A 111 -17.18 -0.68 10.72
N VAL A 112 -17.98 -1.69 10.38
CA VAL A 112 -17.53 -3.09 10.27
C VAL A 112 -17.22 -3.50 8.83
N LEU A 113 -17.45 -2.60 7.87
CA LEU A 113 -17.24 -2.89 6.46
C LEU A 113 -16.05 -2.13 5.91
N ARG A 114 -15.34 -2.75 4.97
CA ARG A 114 -14.24 -2.19 4.19
C ARG A 114 -12.99 -1.84 5.03
N GLY A 115 -12.93 -0.67 5.65
CA GLY A 115 -11.88 -0.17 6.56
C GLY A 115 -10.53 -0.88 6.53
N TYR A 116 -10.26 -1.66 7.55
CA TYR A 116 -9.00 -2.37 7.78
C TYR A 116 -8.55 -3.24 6.59
N THR A 117 -9.48 -4.01 6.00
CA THR A 117 -9.13 -4.87 4.86
C THR A 117 -8.75 -4.09 3.62
N CYS A 118 -9.44 -2.98 3.35
CA CYS A 118 -9.10 -2.06 2.27
C CYS A 118 -7.73 -1.45 2.49
N GLY A 119 -7.44 -0.98 3.71
CA GLY A 119 -6.15 -0.40 4.08
C GLY A 119 -5.00 -1.39 3.87
N LEU A 120 -5.19 -2.65 4.28
CA LEU A 120 -4.17 -3.69 4.07
C LEU A 120 -3.91 -3.94 2.58
N TRP A 121 -4.95 -4.05 1.76
CA TRP A 121 -4.74 -4.25 0.32
C TRP A 121 -4.00 -3.07 -0.30
N THR A 122 -4.36 -1.84 0.08
CA THR A 122 -3.66 -0.63 -0.37
C THR A 122 -2.19 -0.69 0.03
N LEU A 123 -1.90 -1.01 1.30
CA LEU A 123 -0.53 -1.14 1.80
C LEU A 123 0.27 -2.18 1.00
N PHE A 124 -0.29 -3.37 0.78
CA PHE A 124 0.39 -4.42 0.04
C PHE A 124 0.71 -4.01 -1.40
N HIS A 125 -0.24 -3.35 -2.09
CA HIS A 125 -0.01 -2.84 -3.44
C HIS A 125 1.10 -1.78 -3.46
N VAL A 126 1.08 -0.86 -2.51
CA VAL A 126 2.10 0.19 -2.38
C VAL A 126 3.49 -0.42 -2.15
N LEU A 127 3.58 -1.41 -1.26
CA LEU A 127 4.85 -2.10 -0.97
C LEU A 127 5.39 -2.81 -2.23
N THR A 128 4.52 -3.49 -3.00
CA THR A 128 4.96 -4.22 -4.18
C THR A 128 5.38 -3.27 -5.31
N VAL A 129 4.68 -2.16 -5.51
CA VAL A 129 5.04 -1.15 -6.51
C VAL A 129 6.36 -0.45 -6.13
N ASN A 130 6.50 -0.05 -4.85
CA ASN A 130 7.73 0.61 -4.38
C ASN A 130 8.92 -0.36 -4.36
N GLY A 131 8.70 -1.62 -4.00
CA GLY A 131 9.73 -2.66 -4.06
C GLY A 131 10.28 -2.79 -5.47
N TYR A 132 9.41 -2.89 -6.45
CA TYR A 132 9.80 -2.93 -7.86
C TYR A 132 10.57 -1.67 -8.28
N ARG A 133 10.04 -0.47 -7.96
CA ARG A 133 10.65 0.81 -8.36
C ARG A 133 12.01 1.04 -7.71
N ASN A 134 12.16 0.62 -6.45
CA ASN A 134 13.43 0.75 -5.74
C ASN A 134 14.44 -0.30 -6.21
N GLY A 135 13.98 -1.51 -6.50
CA GLY A 135 14.79 -2.59 -7.03
C GLY A 135 15.43 -2.28 -8.36
N GLN A 136 14.80 -1.44 -9.17
CA GLN A 136 15.40 -0.96 -10.43
C GLN A 136 16.67 -0.12 -10.21
N LYS A 137 16.92 0.34 -8.99
CA LYS A 137 18.08 1.18 -8.65
C LYS A 137 19.25 0.38 -8.09
N ASP A 138 18.94 -0.76 -7.48
CA ASP A 138 19.98 -1.56 -6.86
C ASP A 138 19.71 -3.05 -7.06
N ASN A 139 20.31 -3.85 -7.70
CA ASN A 139 20.05 -5.25 -8.03
C ASN A 139 19.85 -6.18 -6.80
N SER A 140 19.42 -5.64 -5.67
CA SER A 140 19.18 -6.39 -4.43
C SER A 140 17.72 -6.81 -4.22
N PHE A 141 16.81 -6.40 -5.09
CA PHE A 141 15.38 -6.65 -4.94
C PHE A 141 15.02 -8.12 -5.18
N ASP A 142 14.35 -8.72 -4.22
CA ASP A 142 13.80 -10.07 -4.32
C ASP A 142 12.26 -10.00 -4.30
N PRO A 143 11.61 -10.05 -5.48
CA PRO A 143 10.15 -10.00 -5.56
C PRO A 143 9.46 -11.17 -4.89
N LEU A 144 10.09 -12.35 -4.90
CA LEU A 144 9.55 -13.54 -4.26
C LEU A 144 9.52 -13.35 -2.74
N ARG A 145 10.64 -12.89 -2.15
CA ARG A 145 10.74 -12.62 -0.71
C ARG A 145 9.66 -11.64 -0.24
N LEU A 146 9.41 -10.58 -1.01
CA LEU A 146 8.40 -9.56 -0.66
C LEU A 146 6.99 -10.19 -0.58
N LEU A 147 6.60 -10.97 -1.58
CA LEU A 147 5.28 -11.62 -1.60
C LEU A 147 5.14 -12.70 -0.51
N LEU A 148 6.23 -13.43 -0.24
CA LEU A 148 6.24 -14.43 0.84
C LEU A 148 6.10 -13.76 2.20
N ALA A 149 6.74 -12.62 2.44
CA ALA A 149 6.60 -11.84 3.68
C ALA A 149 5.14 -11.38 3.88
N ILE A 150 4.50 -10.85 2.83
CA ILE A 150 3.08 -10.49 2.87
C ILE A 150 2.22 -11.72 3.19
N ARG A 151 2.45 -12.84 2.48
CA ARG A 151 1.69 -14.08 2.70
C ARG A 151 1.79 -14.55 4.14
N ASP A 152 3.01 -14.65 4.65
CA ASP A 152 3.28 -15.23 5.96
C ASP A 152 2.72 -14.33 7.07
N TRP A 153 2.78 -13.00 6.88
CA TRP A 153 2.13 -12.06 7.79
C TRP A 153 0.59 -12.25 7.80
N VAL A 154 -0.03 -12.35 6.62
CA VAL A 154 -1.48 -12.57 6.52
C VAL A 154 -1.86 -13.88 7.23
N LEU A 155 -1.11 -14.96 6.99
CA LEU A 155 -1.40 -16.28 7.57
C LEU A 155 -1.23 -16.30 9.09
N SER A 156 -0.33 -15.47 9.64
CA SER A 156 -0.05 -15.40 11.07
C SER A 156 -0.95 -14.43 11.84
N PHE A 157 -1.25 -13.26 11.24
CA PHE A 157 -1.80 -12.13 12.00
C PHE A 157 -3.15 -11.60 11.53
N PHE A 158 -3.61 -11.96 10.33
CA PHE A 158 -4.91 -11.49 9.86
C PHE A 158 -6.03 -12.15 10.69
N ALA A 159 -6.90 -11.35 11.30
CA ALA A 159 -7.85 -11.81 12.32
C ALA A 159 -8.90 -12.82 11.81
N CYS A 160 -9.19 -12.84 10.51
CA CYS A 160 -10.22 -13.69 9.93
C CYS A 160 -9.65 -15.07 9.55
N ASP A 161 -9.89 -16.10 10.35
CA ASP A 161 -9.40 -17.48 10.12
C ASP A 161 -9.83 -18.03 8.74
N HIS A 162 -11.10 -17.87 8.40
CA HIS A 162 -11.63 -18.30 7.11
C HIS A 162 -10.90 -17.61 5.94
N CYS A 163 -10.59 -16.32 6.11
CA CYS A 163 -9.84 -15.58 5.10
C CYS A 163 -8.42 -16.10 4.97
N ARG A 164 -7.74 -16.40 6.11
CA ARG A 164 -6.39 -16.99 6.12
C ARG A 164 -6.35 -18.32 5.38
N VAL A 165 -7.34 -19.20 5.62
CA VAL A 165 -7.44 -20.50 4.94
C VAL A 165 -7.57 -20.32 3.42
N HIS A 166 -8.44 -19.42 2.98
CA HIS A 166 -8.61 -19.13 1.55
C HIS A 166 -7.36 -18.50 0.94
N PHE A 167 -6.74 -17.56 1.64
CA PHE A 167 -5.52 -16.91 1.18
C PHE A 167 -4.38 -17.93 1.05
N ARG A 168 -4.23 -18.81 2.05
CA ARG A 168 -3.26 -19.91 1.98
C ARG A 168 -3.50 -20.78 0.73
N LYS A 169 -4.73 -21.26 0.55
CA LYS A 169 -5.08 -22.11 -0.61
C LYS A 169 -4.77 -21.39 -1.93
N MET A 170 -5.11 -20.11 -2.02
CA MET A 170 -4.84 -19.31 -3.21
C MET A 170 -3.34 -19.22 -3.49
N THR A 171 -2.56 -18.81 -2.50
CA THR A 171 -1.13 -18.50 -2.66
C THR A 171 -0.21 -19.73 -2.74
N THR A 172 -0.70 -20.92 -2.32
CA THR A 172 0.10 -22.16 -2.37
C THR A 172 -0.38 -23.18 -3.40
N LYS A 173 -1.59 -23.00 -3.94
CA LYS A 173 -2.19 -23.97 -4.88
C LYS A 173 -2.76 -23.31 -6.14
N THR A 174 -3.77 -22.45 -6.01
CA THR A 174 -4.52 -21.91 -7.15
C THR A 174 -3.69 -20.95 -7.99
N ALA A 175 -2.98 -20.04 -7.31
CA ALA A 175 -2.06 -19.06 -7.90
C ALA A 175 -0.79 -19.07 -7.06
N ARG A 176 -0.03 -20.13 -7.18
CA ARG A 176 1.14 -20.40 -6.36
C ARG A 176 2.22 -19.31 -6.58
N ILE A 177 2.61 -18.61 -5.50
CA ILE A 177 3.58 -17.51 -5.57
C ILE A 177 4.89 -17.98 -6.21
N GLU A 178 5.44 -19.07 -5.71
CA GLU A 178 6.77 -19.57 -6.09
C GLU A 178 6.92 -19.93 -7.59
N THR A 179 5.80 -20.13 -8.28
CA THR A 179 5.81 -20.45 -9.72
C THR A 179 5.28 -19.32 -10.60
N SER A 180 4.86 -18.22 -9.97
CA SER A 180 4.25 -17.09 -10.68
C SER A 180 5.20 -15.90 -10.86
N ILE A 181 6.38 -15.94 -10.24
CA ILE A 181 7.33 -14.83 -10.24
C ILE A 181 8.54 -15.23 -11.09
N ASN A 182 8.64 -14.65 -12.26
CA ASN A 182 9.73 -14.88 -13.21
C ASN A 182 10.50 -13.60 -13.52
N ARG A 183 9.82 -12.45 -13.37
CA ARG A 183 10.38 -11.11 -13.60
C ARG A 183 10.07 -10.26 -12.36
N GLU A 184 10.82 -9.19 -12.18
CA GLU A 184 10.63 -8.28 -11.03
C GLU A 184 9.23 -7.66 -11.01
N GLU A 185 8.70 -7.29 -12.16
CA GLU A 185 7.36 -6.70 -12.29
C GLU A 185 6.23 -7.67 -11.91
N ASP A 186 6.49 -8.97 -11.94
CA ASP A 186 5.49 -9.96 -11.55
C ASP A 186 5.07 -9.78 -10.08
N VAL A 187 5.85 -9.09 -9.25
CA VAL A 187 5.53 -8.84 -7.84
C VAL A 187 4.20 -8.11 -7.67
N PHE A 188 4.02 -6.99 -8.35
CA PHE A 188 2.77 -6.21 -8.23
C PHE A 188 1.67 -6.75 -9.16
N LEU A 189 2.03 -7.34 -10.30
CA LEU A 189 1.07 -8.00 -11.19
C LEU A 189 0.46 -9.24 -10.52
N TYR A 190 1.26 -10.02 -9.80
CA TYR A 190 0.76 -11.15 -9.00
C TYR A 190 -0.23 -10.67 -7.95
N LEU A 191 0.14 -9.64 -7.19
CA LEU A 191 -0.74 -9.13 -6.12
C LEU A 191 -2.05 -8.59 -6.69
N TRP A 192 -2.01 -7.92 -7.83
CA TRP A 192 -3.20 -7.47 -8.55
C TRP A 192 -4.10 -8.65 -8.96
N LYS A 193 -3.52 -9.70 -9.56
CA LYS A 193 -4.25 -10.92 -9.93
C LYS A 193 -4.89 -11.58 -8.70
N ALA A 194 -4.11 -11.71 -7.61
CA ALA A 194 -4.57 -12.29 -6.34
C ALA A 194 -5.74 -11.49 -5.75
N HIS A 195 -5.64 -10.15 -5.72
CA HIS A 195 -6.70 -9.28 -5.23
C HIS A 195 -7.99 -9.44 -6.06
N ASN A 196 -7.86 -9.53 -7.39
CA ASN A 196 -9.02 -9.76 -8.27
C ASN A 196 -9.65 -11.15 -8.07
N LEU A 197 -8.86 -12.19 -7.78
CA LEU A 197 -9.40 -13.50 -7.39
C LEU A 197 -10.21 -13.40 -6.09
N VAL A 198 -9.74 -12.62 -5.11
CA VAL A 198 -10.47 -12.39 -3.86
C VAL A 198 -11.74 -11.58 -4.14
N ASN A 199 -11.67 -10.53 -4.95
CA ASN A 199 -12.84 -9.73 -5.34
C ASN A 199 -13.90 -10.59 -6.02
N SER A 200 -13.50 -11.43 -6.97
CA SER A 200 -14.43 -12.34 -7.67
C SER A 200 -15.12 -13.30 -6.70
N ARG A 201 -14.36 -13.84 -5.72
CA ARG A 201 -14.91 -14.77 -4.72
C ARG A 201 -15.90 -14.10 -3.76
N LEU A 202 -15.66 -12.84 -3.41
CA LEU A 202 -16.43 -12.13 -2.39
C LEU A 202 -17.55 -11.27 -2.98
N HIS A 203 -17.55 -11.04 -4.28
CA HIS A 203 -18.59 -10.26 -4.95
C HIS A 203 -19.99 -10.85 -4.70
N GLY A 204 -20.93 -10.00 -4.29
CA GLY A 204 -22.30 -10.40 -3.97
C GLY A 204 -22.47 -11.15 -2.65
N ARG A 205 -21.41 -11.29 -1.82
CA ARG A 205 -21.49 -11.94 -0.52
C ARG A 205 -21.92 -10.94 0.57
N GLU A 206 -22.44 -11.46 1.68
CA GLU A 206 -22.89 -10.67 2.83
C GLU A 206 -21.82 -9.73 3.42
N THR A 207 -20.54 -10.08 3.23
CA THR A 207 -19.42 -9.27 3.71
C THR A 207 -19.03 -8.14 2.74
N GLU A 208 -19.69 -8.05 1.58
CA GLU A 208 -19.46 -6.96 0.63
C GLU A 208 -20.15 -5.68 1.12
N ASP A 209 -19.44 -4.57 1.04
CA ASP A 209 -20.03 -3.27 1.34
C ASP A 209 -20.97 -2.87 0.19
N PRO A 210 -22.29 -2.65 0.47
CA PRO A 210 -23.24 -2.35 -0.61
C PRO A 210 -22.97 -1.03 -1.36
N LYS A 211 -22.28 -0.08 -0.71
CA LYS A 211 -21.90 1.18 -1.38
C LYS A 211 -20.59 1.05 -2.17
N PHE A 212 -19.81 0.00 -1.92
CA PHE A 212 -18.51 -0.22 -2.56
C PHE A 212 -18.41 -1.66 -3.07
N PRO A 213 -19.15 -2.00 -4.11
CA PRO A 213 -19.14 -3.38 -4.65
C PRO A 213 -17.75 -3.77 -5.15
N LYS A 214 -17.44 -5.06 -5.04
CA LYS A 214 -16.12 -5.61 -5.38
C LYS A 214 -16.00 -5.83 -6.89
N TYR A 215 -15.59 -4.77 -7.57
CA TYR A 215 -15.29 -4.84 -9.01
C TYR A 215 -13.97 -5.57 -9.28
N GLN A 216 -13.84 -6.08 -10.48
CA GLN A 216 -12.53 -6.47 -11.01
C GLN A 216 -11.73 -5.18 -11.25
N PHE A 217 -10.58 -5.06 -10.58
CA PHE A 217 -9.78 -3.83 -10.55
C PHE A 217 -8.73 -3.83 -11.66
N PRO A 218 -8.53 -2.72 -12.34
CA PRO A 218 -9.33 -1.49 -12.25
C PRO A 218 -10.68 -1.63 -12.96
N PRO A 219 -11.73 -1.01 -12.40
CA PRO A 219 -12.99 -0.93 -13.13
C PRO A 219 -12.86 -0.01 -14.34
N HIS A 220 -13.77 -0.15 -15.31
CA HIS A 220 -13.70 0.56 -16.59
C HIS A 220 -13.63 2.09 -16.44
N PHE A 221 -14.32 2.64 -15.43
CA PHE A 221 -14.32 4.10 -15.22
C PHE A 221 -12.98 4.63 -14.68
N LEU A 222 -12.12 3.79 -14.09
CA LEU A 222 -10.77 4.19 -13.66
C LEU A 222 -9.73 3.99 -14.75
N CYS A 223 -9.92 3.01 -15.63
CA CYS A 223 -8.99 2.74 -16.72
C CYS A 223 -9.74 2.11 -17.90
N GLN A 224 -10.17 2.92 -18.83
CA GLN A 224 -10.88 2.45 -20.02
C GLN A 224 -9.99 1.59 -20.91
N GLU A 225 -8.75 2.01 -21.11
CA GLU A 225 -7.77 1.32 -21.95
C GLU A 225 -7.20 0.03 -21.35
N CYS A 226 -7.45 -0.23 -20.04
CA CYS A 226 -6.96 -1.43 -19.37
C CYS A 226 -7.66 -2.71 -19.84
N ARG A 227 -8.70 -2.59 -20.67
CA ARG A 227 -9.41 -3.74 -21.25
C ARG A 227 -9.35 -3.71 -22.76
N ARG A 228 -9.04 -4.86 -23.33
CA ARG A 228 -9.04 -5.06 -24.80
C ARG A 228 -10.46 -4.92 -25.34
N GLU A 229 -10.63 -4.19 -26.43
CA GLU A 229 -11.93 -3.95 -27.04
C GLU A 229 -12.66 -5.21 -27.47
N ILE A 230 -11.90 -6.18 -27.99
CA ILE A 230 -12.43 -7.40 -28.62
C ILE A 230 -13.07 -8.35 -27.62
N ASN A 231 -12.36 -8.69 -26.52
CA ASN A 231 -12.79 -9.72 -25.58
C ASN A 231 -13.02 -9.23 -24.16
N LYS A 232 -12.85 -7.93 -23.92
CA LYS A 232 -12.98 -7.27 -22.61
C LYS A 232 -12.04 -7.81 -21.53
N GLU A 233 -11.08 -8.65 -21.89
CA GLU A 233 -10.02 -9.10 -20.99
C GLU A 233 -9.05 -7.97 -20.66
N PHE A 234 -8.38 -8.10 -19.52
CA PHE A 234 -7.37 -7.12 -19.14
C PHE A 234 -6.16 -7.17 -20.08
N ASP A 235 -5.70 -6.01 -20.48
CA ASP A 235 -4.43 -5.84 -21.19
C ASP A 235 -3.32 -5.67 -20.14
N GLU A 236 -2.43 -6.64 -20.04
CA GLU A 236 -1.42 -6.69 -18.97
C GLU A 236 -0.45 -5.51 -19.03
N ASP A 237 -0.08 -5.03 -20.24
CA ASP A 237 0.82 -3.87 -20.38
C ASP A 237 0.15 -2.59 -19.89
N LYS A 238 -1.12 -2.40 -20.21
CA LYS A 238 -1.91 -1.25 -19.72
C LYS A 238 -2.11 -1.33 -18.21
N ILE A 239 -2.39 -2.52 -17.69
CA ILE A 239 -2.52 -2.77 -16.24
C ILE A 239 -1.20 -2.43 -15.53
N LYS A 240 -0.07 -2.89 -16.05
CA LYS A 240 1.26 -2.58 -15.50
C LYS A 240 1.45 -1.07 -15.34
N ASN A 241 1.23 -0.32 -16.40
CA ASN A 241 1.39 1.14 -16.40
C ASN A 241 0.41 1.80 -15.41
N PHE A 242 -0.85 1.38 -15.41
CA PHE A 242 -1.87 1.87 -14.50
C PHE A 242 -1.49 1.63 -13.03
N LEU A 243 -1.07 0.41 -12.67
CA LEU A 243 -0.71 0.08 -11.28
C LEU A 243 0.50 0.89 -10.80
N LEU A 244 1.52 1.04 -11.68
CA LEU A 244 2.70 1.84 -11.37
C LEU A 244 2.35 3.30 -11.10
N LEU A 245 1.43 3.86 -11.87
CA LEU A 245 0.96 5.23 -11.65
C LEU A 245 0.07 5.33 -10.41
N TYR A 246 -0.93 4.47 -10.29
CA TYR A 246 -1.97 4.52 -9.26
C TYR A 246 -1.42 4.35 -7.84
N TYR A 247 -0.43 3.47 -7.66
CA TYR A 247 0.13 3.17 -6.32
C TYR A 247 1.47 3.85 -6.03
N SER A 248 2.00 4.68 -6.95
CA SER A 248 3.26 5.38 -6.73
C SER A 248 3.10 6.65 -5.91
N ASP A 249 1.93 7.28 -5.96
CA ASP A 249 1.64 8.54 -5.28
C ASP A 249 0.30 8.43 -4.55
N ILE A 250 0.35 8.12 -3.26
CA ILE A 250 -0.83 8.04 -2.42
C ILE A 250 -0.97 9.36 -1.66
N ARG A 251 -2.00 10.12 -2.00
CA ARG A 251 -2.32 11.38 -1.36
C ARG A 251 -3.58 11.26 -0.52
N PRO A 252 -3.69 11.99 0.59
CA PRO A 252 -4.94 12.08 1.33
C PRO A 252 -6.06 12.68 0.44
N ILE A 253 -7.27 12.14 0.58
CA ILE A 253 -8.46 12.70 -0.08
C ILE A 253 -8.70 14.11 0.48
N GLY A 254 -9.05 15.03 -0.39
CA GLY A 254 -9.39 16.41 0.00
C GLY A 254 -8.24 17.39 -0.06
N ARG A 255 -7.02 16.94 -0.34
CA ARG A 255 -5.93 17.85 -0.72
C ARG A 255 -6.05 18.11 -2.22
N LYS A 256 -6.68 19.22 -2.58
CA LYS A 256 -6.79 19.64 -3.96
C LYS A 256 -5.40 19.84 -4.56
N GLY A 257 -5.17 19.29 -5.73
CA GLY A 257 -3.99 19.64 -6.53
C GLY A 257 -4.14 21.06 -7.09
N VAL A 258 -3.02 21.68 -7.38
CA VAL A 258 -3.01 23.04 -7.99
C VAL A 258 -3.87 23.11 -9.27
N GLU A 259 -4.02 21.97 -9.96
CA GLU A 259 -4.83 21.87 -11.20
C GLU A 259 -6.33 21.93 -10.96
N ASP A 260 -6.80 21.63 -9.75
CA ASP A 260 -8.25 21.64 -9.46
C ASP A 260 -8.74 23.06 -9.12
N GLU A 261 -7.86 23.97 -8.64
CA GLU A 261 -8.22 25.36 -8.33
C GLU A 261 -8.38 26.21 -9.59
N GLU A 262 -7.64 25.92 -10.67
CA GLU A 262 -7.77 26.64 -11.95
C GLU A 262 -9.11 26.39 -12.66
N ASN A 263 -9.78 25.27 -12.38
CA ASN A 263 -11.06 24.95 -13.02
C ASN A 263 -12.27 25.54 -12.28
N GLU A 264 -12.21 25.73 -10.95
CA GLU A 264 -13.29 26.38 -10.19
C GLU A 264 -13.39 27.88 -10.52
N ASP A 265 -12.24 28.55 -10.74
CA ASP A 265 -12.20 29.97 -11.10
C ASP A 265 -12.75 30.28 -12.51
N ILE A 266 -12.92 29.28 -13.37
CA ILE A 266 -13.45 29.43 -14.72
C ILE A 266 -14.98 29.28 -14.72
N GLU A 267 -15.54 28.43 -13.86
CA GLU A 267 -17.01 28.25 -13.78
C GLU A 267 -17.71 29.47 -13.11
N ASP A 268 -17.07 30.07 -12.09
CA ASP A 268 -17.63 31.25 -11.41
C ASP A 268 -17.58 32.54 -12.26
N LYS A 269 -16.86 32.55 -13.37
CA LYS A 269 -16.77 33.72 -14.26
C LYS A 269 -17.70 33.66 -15.48
N LEU A 270 -18.52 32.59 -15.58
CA LEU A 270 -19.44 32.40 -16.72
C LEU A 270 -20.93 32.58 -16.34
N ASP A 271 -21.24 32.95 -15.09
CA ASP A 271 -22.54 33.40 -14.63
C ASP A 271 -22.57 34.92 -14.44
#